data_c26a99c84d8744b7e78c09c16043c228
#
_entry.id   c26a99c84d8744b7e78c09c16043c228
#
_cell.length_a   1.000
_cell.length_b   1.000
_cell.length_c   1.000
_cell.angle_alpha   90.00
_cell.angle_beta   90.00
_cell.angle_gamma   90.00
#
_symmetry.space_group_name_H-M   'P 1'
#
loop_
_entity.id
_entity.type
_entity.pdbx_description
1 polymer ?
#
loop_
_entity_poly.entity_id
_entity_poly.type
_entity_poly.pdbx_seq_one_letter_code
_entity_poly.pdbx_strand_id
1 'polypeptide(L)'
;FGESKAGEICGGRTELRISNEKEDSRRRGELQTVRLDNLLEDARISLGLDRVPKQMKGLKKLTSRNQTPEAVHKGILRAKFNLPVFRDGTIRFDMSDVPVTHFTPEEIHVDWQQLKHLGYTTDCFGNELKSNDQMLEIFPQDFILAKSGADYFVRTAKYIDELLVRFYGMKPYYHVDEPKDLVGHLICALAPHTSGGVLSRLIGFSDSSGGYAHPLFHAAKRRNCDGDEDAIMLLMDGLLNFSREI
;
A
#
# COMPACT_ATOMS: atom_id res chain seq x y z
N PHE A 1 -1.59 3.40 -34.52
CA PHE A 1 -0.62 3.44 -33.41
C PHE A 1 0.42 4.50 -33.71
N GLY A 2 0.55 5.54 -32.85
CA GLY A 2 1.64 6.51 -32.98
C GLY A 2 2.95 5.81 -32.56
N GLU A 3 4.05 6.25 -33.12
CA GLU A 3 5.39 5.63 -32.91
C GLU A 3 5.82 5.57 -31.45
N SER A 4 5.46 6.57 -30.66
CA SER A 4 5.71 6.59 -29.20
C SER A 4 5.06 5.41 -28.47
N LYS A 5 3.86 4.99 -28.89
CA LYS A 5 3.16 3.85 -28.28
C LYS A 5 3.76 2.49 -28.65
N ALA A 6 4.38 2.38 -29.83
CA ALA A 6 5.00 1.13 -30.24
C ALA A 6 6.29 0.83 -29.45
N GLY A 7 7.08 1.85 -29.11
CA GLY A 7 8.25 1.69 -28.26
C GLY A 7 7.90 1.32 -26.84
N GLU A 8 6.82 1.88 -26.29
CA GLU A 8 6.31 1.57 -24.97
C GLU A 8 5.78 0.12 -24.88
N ILE A 9 5.09 -0.35 -25.91
CA ILE A 9 4.52 -1.71 -25.93
C ILE A 9 5.61 -2.77 -26.13
N CYS A 10 6.59 -2.51 -26.96
CA CYS A 10 7.63 -3.47 -27.32
C CYS A 10 8.87 -3.39 -26.44
N GLY A 11 8.94 -2.44 -25.50
CA GLY A 11 10.15 -2.22 -24.67
C GLY A 11 11.35 -1.71 -25.46
N GLY A 12 11.18 -1.34 -26.72
CA GLY A 12 12.20 -0.80 -27.59
C GLY A 12 12.16 0.74 -27.64
N ARG A 13 13.30 1.34 -27.96
CA ARG A 13 13.39 2.77 -28.22
C ARG A 13 12.82 3.10 -29.59
N THR A 14 11.83 4.03 -29.64
CA THR A 14 11.37 4.61 -30.90
C THR A 14 11.87 6.05 -31.01
N GLU A 15 12.49 6.39 -32.11
CA GLU A 15 12.82 7.77 -32.44
C GLU A 15 11.70 8.38 -33.30
N LEU A 16 11.13 9.47 -32.80
CA LEU A 16 10.19 10.29 -33.61
C LEU A 16 11.02 11.17 -34.55
N ARG A 17 11.04 10.88 -35.83
CA ARG A 17 11.56 11.80 -36.82
C ARG A 17 10.41 12.64 -37.38
N ILE A 18 10.44 13.93 -37.15
CA ILE A 18 9.61 14.89 -37.82
C ILE A 18 10.33 15.21 -39.12
N SER A 19 9.94 14.64 -40.25
CA SER A 19 10.37 15.06 -41.55
C SER A 19 9.21 15.73 -42.27
N ASN A 20 9.48 16.77 -43.03
CA ASN A 20 8.49 17.44 -43.89
C ASN A 20 8.12 16.61 -45.13
N GLU A 21 8.72 15.47 -45.32
CA GLU A 21 8.44 14.50 -46.35
C GLU A 21 7.72 13.29 -45.73
N LYS A 22 6.76 12.72 -46.47
CA LYS A 22 6.02 11.50 -46.12
C LYS A 22 6.95 10.27 -46.09
N GLU A 23 7.94 10.27 -45.21
CA GLU A 23 8.74 9.08 -44.99
C GLU A 23 8.08 8.20 -43.94
N ASP A 24 7.94 6.93 -44.28
CA ASP A 24 7.54 5.89 -43.35
C ASP A 24 8.43 5.93 -42.09
N SER A 25 7.79 6.10 -40.95
CA SER A 25 8.45 5.97 -39.67
C SER A 25 9.00 4.55 -39.53
N ARG A 26 10.30 4.44 -39.57
CA ARG A 26 10.99 3.14 -39.47
C ARG A 26 11.18 2.80 -37.97
N ARG A 27 10.58 1.72 -37.57
CA ARG A 27 10.89 1.10 -36.26
C ARG A 27 12.33 0.61 -36.32
N ARG A 28 13.21 1.21 -35.50
CA ARG A 28 14.53 0.67 -35.21
C ARG A 28 14.48 -0.06 -33.88
N GLY A 29 14.53 -1.38 -33.90
CA GLY A 29 14.85 -2.16 -32.73
C GLY A 29 16.34 -1.98 -32.42
N GLU A 30 16.68 -1.37 -31.28
CA GLU A 30 18.05 -1.38 -30.76
C GLU A 30 18.21 -2.56 -29.81
N LEU A 31 19.32 -3.27 -29.95
CA LEU A 31 19.76 -4.24 -28.96
C LEU A 31 20.26 -3.46 -27.74
N GLN A 32 19.48 -3.43 -26.67
CA GLN A 32 19.92 -2.85 -25.41
C GLN A 32 20.52 -3.94 -24.52
N THR A 33 21.78 -3.77 -24.16
CA THR A 33 22.42 -4.62 -23.15
C THR A 33 22.19 -4.01 -21.78
N VAL A 34 21.37 -4.69 -20.96
CA VAL A 34 21.14 -4.30 -19.56
C VAL A 34 22.20 -4.99 -18.69
N ARG A 35 23.08 -4.18 -18.10
CA ARG A 35 24.08 -4.64 -17.13
C ARG A 35 23.44 -4.75 -15.75
N LEU A 36 22.97 -5.96 -15.40
CA LEU A 36 22.31 -6.23 -14.12
C LEU A 36 23.22 -5.97 -12.92
N ASP A 37 24.52 -6.23 -13.07
CA ASP A 37 25.54 -5.93 -12.08
C ASP A 37 25.57 -4.44 -11.73
N ASN A 38 25.60 -3.58 -12.73
CA ASN A 38 25.60 -2.13 -12.54
C ASN A 38 24.31 -1.65 -11.89
N LEU A 39 23.14 -2.12 -12.38
CA LEU A 39 21.84 -1.75 -11.80
C LEU A 39 21.71 -2.14 -10.33
N LEU A 40 22.24 -3.31 -9.96
CA LEU A 40 22.24 -3.76 -8.57
C LEU A 40 23.18 -2.94 -7.70
N GLU A 41 24.37 -2.61 -8.22
CA GLU A 41 25.33 -1.80 -7.49
C GLU A 41 24.87 -0.36 -7.32
N ASP A 42 24.30 0.26 -8.36
CA ASP A 42 23.71 1.60 -8.29
C ASP A 42 22.56 1.65 -7.27
N ALA A 43 21.71 0.64 -7.28
CA ALA A 43 20.62 0.52 -6.30
C ALA A 43 21.16 0.31 -4.88
N ARG A 44 22.21 -0.49 -4.69
CA ARG A 44 22.86 -0.70 -3.41
C ARG A 44 23.41 0.61 -2.83
N ILE A 45 24.13 1.36 -3.66
CA ILE A 45 24.73 2.64 -3.26
C ILE A 45 23.66 3.65 -2.90
N SER A 46 22.63 3.82 -3.74
CA SER A 46 21.55 4.79 -3.51
C SER A 46 20.73 4.47 -2.25
N LEU A 47 20.56 3.17 -1.95
CA LEU A 47 19.89 2.71 -0.73
C LEU A 47 20.80 2.76 0.51
N GLY A 48 22.08 3.05 0.36
CA GLY A 48 23.05 3.08 1.46
C GLY A 48 23.23 1.73 2.14
N LEU A 49 23.20 0.62 1.36
CA LEU A 49 23.32 -0.73 1.88
C LEU A 49 24.75 -1.26 1.73
N ASP A 50 25.25 -1.95 2.75
CA ASP A 50 26.57 -2.62 2.67
C ASP A 50 26.53 -3.81 1.70
N ARG A 51 25.41 -4.51 1.64
CA ARG A 51 25.21 -5.68 0.77
C ARG A 51 23.82 -5.69 0.18
N VAL A 52 23.70 -6.19 -1.06
CA VAL A 52 22.41 -6.55 -1.65
C VAL A 52 21.90 -7.84 -0.99
N PRO A 53 20.63 -7.94 -0.65
CA PRO A 53 20.04 -9.18 -0.13
C PRO A 53 20.25 -10.36 -1.09
N LYS A 54 20.44 -11.58 -0.54
CA LYS A 54 20.63 -12.80 -1.37
C LYS A 54 19.44 -13.08 -2.31
N GLN A 55 18.26 -12.64 -1.92
CA GLN A 55 17.03 -12.75 -2.72
C GLN A 55 16.34 -11.39 -2.75
N MET A 56 15.91 -10.99 -3.94
CA MET A 56 15.08 -9.80 -4.12
C MET A 56 13.62 -10.22 -4.31
N LYS A 57 12.70 -9.44 -3.76
CA LYS A 57 11.26 -9.65 -3.89
C LYS A 57 10.68 -8.70 -4.95
N GLY A 58 11.07 -8.94 -6.20
CA GLY A 58 10.61 -8.18 -7.36
C GLY A 58 9.44 -8.84 -8.08
N LEU A 59 8.88 -8.11 -9.03
CA LEU A 59 7.78 -8.58 -9.86
C LEU A 59 8.29 -9.38 -11.07
N LYS A 60 7.60 -10.47 -11.38
CA LYS A 60 7.95 -11.32 -12.53
C LYS A 60 7.48 -10.77 -13.88
N LYS A 61 6.58 -9.80 -13.86
CA LYS A 61 5.95 -9.20 -15.06
C LYS A 61 5.96 -7.70 -14.96
N LEU A 62 5.82 -7.04 -16.11
CA LEU A 62 5.62 -5.60 -16.18
C LEU A 62 4.24 -5.25 -15.61
N THR A 63 4.18 -4.32 -14.67
CA THR A 63 2.97 -4.04 -13.87
C THR A 63 2.29 -2.74 -14.22
N SER A 64 3.03 -1.77 -14.74
CA SER A 64 2.45 -0.50 -15.10
C SER A 64 1.63 -0.60 -16.39
N ARG A 65 0.71 0.33 -16.59
CA ARG A 65 -0.02 0.47 -17.85
C ARG A 65 0.92 0.64 -19.06
N ASN A 66 2.08 1.25 -18.82
CA ASN A 66 3.11 1.45 -19.83
C ASN A 66 4.05 0.24 -19.95
N GLN A 67 3.81 -0.82 -19.17
CA GLN A 67 4.61 -2.03 -19.14
C GLN A 67 6.10 -1.77 -18.87
N THR A 68 6.40 -0.79 -18.03
CA THR A 68 7.77 -0.50 -17.60
C THR A 68 8.20 -1.48 -16.50
N PRO A 69 9.47 -1.93 -16.50
CA PRO A 69 10.01 -2.72 -15.42
C PRO A 69 9.97 -1.97 -14.09
N GLU A 70 9.71 -2.70 -13.02
CA GLU A 70 9.79 -2.15 -11.68
C GLU A 70 11.24 -1.80 -11.31
N ALA A 71 11.44 -0.69 -10.59
CA ALA A 71 12.76 -0.32 -10.11
C ALA A 71 13.32 -1.39 -9.14
N VAL A 72 14.58 -1.76 -9.35
CA VAL A 72 15.29 -2.77 -8.54
C VAL A 72 15.30 -2.43 -7.06
N HIS A 73 15.32 -1.14 -6.72
CA HIS A 73 15.25 -0.60 -5.37
C HIS A 73 14.05 -1.15 -4.57
N LYS A 74 12.87 -1.22 -5.20
CA LYS A 74 11.67 -1.76 -4.55
C LYS A 74 11.85 -3.23 -4.15
N GLY A 75 12.41 -4.03 -5.05
CA GLY A 75 12.67 -5.45 -4.78
C GLY A 75 13.70 -5.68 -3.66
N ILE A 76 14.74 -4.85 -3.60
CA ILE A 76 15.75 -4.88 -2.53
C ILE A 76 15.14 -4.49 -1.19
N LEU A 77 14.39 -3.39 -1.14
CA LEU A 77 13.76 -2.92 0.10
C LEU A 77 12.70 -3.89 0.62
N ARG A 78 11.87 -4.48 -0.25
CA ARG A 78 10.92 -5.53 0.18
C ARG A 78 11.63 -6.72 0.82
N ALA A 79 12.77 -7.12 0.27
CA ALA A 79 13.58 -8.18 0.87
C ALA A 79 14.15 -7.78 2.23
N LYS A 80 14.64 -6.54 2.37
CA LYS A 80 15.15 -5.98 3.63
C LYS A 80 14.10 -6.02 4.74
N PHE A 81 12.87 -5.61 4.44
CA PHE A 81 11.77 -5.58 5.40
C PHE A 81 10.96 -6.88 5.48
N ASN A 82 11.39 -7.91 4.75
CA ASN A 82 10.72 -9.21 4.67
C ASN A 82 9.23 -9.09 4.29
N LEU A 83 8.93 -8.31 3.27
CA LEU A 83 7.58 -8.07 2.78
C LEU A 83 7.31 -8.89 1.51
N PRO A 84 6.17 -9.57 1.39
CA PRO A 84 5.72 -10.12 0.12
C PRO A 84 5.28 -8.99 -0.81
N VAL A 85 5.06 -9.31 -2.06
CA VAL A 85 4.54 -8.37 -3.05
C VAL A 85 3.44 -9.04 -3.87
N PHE A 86 2.33 -8.35 -4.04
CA PHE A 86 1.29 -8.78 -4.95
C PHE A 86 1.71 -8.50 -6.40
N ARG A 87 1.10 -9.20 -7.34
CA ARG A 87 1.49 -9.12 -8.78
C ARG A 87 1.37 -7.72 -9.40
N ASP A 88 0.64 -6.81 -8.78
CA ASP A 88 0.48 -5.41 -9.20
C ASP A 88 1.46 -4.43 -8.51
N GLY A 89 2.36 -4.94 -7.69
CA GLY A 89 3.38 -4.17 -7.00
C GLY A 89 3.01 -3.76 -5.57
N THR A 90 1.76 -3.92 -5.17
CA THR A 90 1.30 -3.54 -3.82
C THR A 90 1.64 -4.58 -2.77
N ILE A 91 1.74 -4.11 -1.54
CA ILE A 91 1.93 -4.91 -0.33
C ILE A 91 0.58 -4.99 0.38
N ARG A 92 0.00 -6.19 0.44
CA ARG A 92 -1.34 -6.41 0.96
C ARG A 92 -1.31 -7.40 2.11
N PHE A 93 -2.27 -7.23 3.01
CA PHE A 93 -2.58 -8.17 4.07
C PHE A 93 -4.04 -8.60 3.94
N ASP A 94 -4.26 -9.90 3.75
CA ASP A 94 -5.60 -10.44 3.57
C ASP A 94 -6.19 -10.83 4.92
N MET A 95 -7.46 -10.50 5.15
CA MET A 95 -8.19 -10.87 6.35
C MET A 95 -9.69 -10.97 6.07
N SER A 96 -10.38 -11.77 6.90
CA SER A 96 -11.84 -11.92 6.82
C SER A 96 -12.55 -10.65 7.28
N ASP A 97 -13.57 -10.27 6.56
CA ASP A 97 -14.44 -9.15 6.88
C ASP A 97 -15.41 -9.51 8.01
N VAL A 98 -15.41 -8.70 9.06
CA VAL A 98 -16.34 -8.87 10.20
C VAL A 98 -17.05 -7.56 10.48
N PRO A 99 -18.39 -7.53 10.39
CA PRO A 99 -19.15 -6.34 10.72
C PRO A 99 -19.21 -6.13 12.24
N VAL A 100 -18.99 -4.89 12.67
CA VAL A 100 -19.12 -4.47 14.06
C VAL A 100 -19.79 -3.10 14.12
N THR A 101 -20.60 -2.87 15.14
CA THR A 101 -21.24 -1.56 15.37
C THR A 101 -20.74 -0.86 16.62
N HIS A 102 -20.27 -1.62 17.61
CA HIS A 102 -19.79 -1.09 18.87
C HIS A 102 -18.51 -1.79 19.30
N PHE A 103 -17.69 -1.09 20.04
CA PHE A 103 -16.42 -1.58 20.61
C PHE A 103 -16.07 -0.78 21.86
N THR A 104 -15.13 -1.26 22.66
CA THR A 104 -14.50 -0.50 23.72
C THR A 104 -13.04 -0.18 23.37
N PRO A 105 -12.47 0.93 23.85
CA PRO A 105 -11.04 1.24 23.66
C PRO A 105 -10.11 0.10 24.12
N GLU A 106 -10.46 -0.59 25.22
CA GLU A 106 -9.71 -1.74 25.74
C GLU A 106 -9.64 -2.90 24.74
N GLU A 107 -10.77 -3.26 24.10
CA GLU A 107 -10.84 -4.35 23.11
C GLU A 107 -9.98 -4.14 21.88
N ILE A 108 -9.68 -2.89 21.54
CA ILE A 108 -8.88 -2.52 20.37
C ILE A 108 -7.47 -2.04 20.71
N HIS A 109 -7.06 -2.22 21.97
CA HIS A 109 -5.73 -1.86 22.50
C HIS A 109 -5.31 -0.40 22.25
N VAL A 110 -6.27 0.52 22.35
CA VAL A 110 -6.05 1.96 22.16
C VAL A 110 -6.59 2.73 23.37
N ASP A 111 -5.86 3.73 23.81
CA ASP A 111 -6.30 4.58 24.90
C ASP A 111 -7.48 5.49 24.45
N TRP A 112 -8.46 5.67 25.32
CA TRP A 112 -9.60 6.55 25.09
C TRP A 112 -9.18 7.99 24.71
N GLN A 113 -8.05 8.47 25.22
CA GLN A 113 -7.52 9.80 24.86
C GLN A 113 -7.13 9.86 23.39
N GLN A 114 -6.52 8.81 22.85
CA GLN A 114 -6.16 8.73 21.43
C GLN A 114 -7.42 8.67 20.56
N LEU A 115 -8.44 7.91 20.96
CA LEU A 115 -9.73 7.87 20.26
C LEU A 115 -10.44 9.23 20.31
N LYS A 116 -10.31 9.96 21.41
CA LYS A 116 -10.85 11.33 21.50
C LYS A 116 -10.24 12.26 20.45
N HIS A 117 -8.94 12.13 20.16
CA HIS A 117 -8.29 12.86 19.06
C HIS A 117 -8.80 12.43 17.67
N LEU A 118 -9.29 11.21 17.53
CA LEU A 118 -9.90 10.73 16.29
C LEU A 118 -11.38 11.13 16.13
N GLY A 119 -11.96 11.79 17.14
CA GLY A 119 -13.32 12.32 17.10
C GLY A 119 -14.35 11.58 17.95
N TYR A 120 -13.95 10.54 18.68
CA TYR A 120 -14.84 9.83 19.61
C TYR A 120 -14.95 10.64 20.90
N THR A 121 -15.99 11.44 21.04
CA THR A 121 -16.18 12.35 22.18
C THR A 121 -17.13 11.83 23.25
N THR A 122 -18.04 10.96 22.85
CA THR A 122 -19.07 10.39 23.73
C THR A 122 -19.19 8.87 23.52
N ASP A 123 -19.66 8.19 24.55
CA ASP A 123 -20.04 6.79 24.46
C ASP A 123 -21.40 6.61 23.75
N CYS A 124 -21.84 5.36 23.54
CA CYS A 124 -23.09 5.05 22.89
C CYS A 124 -24.35 5.48 23.70
N PHE A 125 -24.19 5.88 24.96
CA PHE A 125 -25.25 6.39 25.83
C PHE A 125 -25.26 7.93 25.90
N GLY A 126 -24.32 8.60 25.21
CA GLY A 126 -24.20 10.06 25.20
C GLY A 126 -23.35 10.64 26.33
N ASN A 127 -22.70 9.82 27.16
CA ASN A 127 -21.79 10.31 28.20
C ASN A 127 -20.44 10.69 27.58
N GLU A 128 -19.78 11.66 28.18
CA GLU A 128 -18.42 12.05 27.74
C GLU A 128 -17.44 10.87 27.85
N LEU A 129 -16.61 10.64 26.85
CA LEU A 129 -15.59 9.61 26.84
C LEU A 129 -14.45 9.97 27.82
N LYS A 130 -14.26 9.10 28.84
CA LYS A 130 -13.30 9.31 29.95
C LYS A 130 -12.56 8.05 30.39
N SER A 131 -12.91 6.88 29.86
CA SER A 131 -12.33 5.61 30.28
C SER A 131 -12.29 4.60 29.12
N ASN A 132 -11.45 3.56 29.27
CA ASN A 132 -11.24 2.55 28.25
C ASN A 132 -12.34 1.46 28.20
N ASP A 133 -13.22 1.42 29.17
CA ASP A 133 -14.34 0.46 29.30
C ASP A 133 -15.67 0.97 28.73
N GLN A 134 -15.71 2.24 28.30
CA GLN A 134 -16.93 2.81 27.69
C GLN A 134 -17.17 2.25 26.31
N MET A 135 -18.42 1.88 26.03
CA MET A 135 -18.87 1.37 24.74
C MET A 135 -19.03 2.52 23.74
N LEU A 136 -18.34 2.42 22.61
CA LEU A 136 -18.37 3.41 21.52
C LEU A 136 -19.06 2.82 20.29
N GLU A 137 -19.78 3.65 19.56
CA GLU A 137 -20.29 3.31 18.23
C GLU A 137 -19.20 3.57 17.19
N ILE A 138 -18.86 2.59 16.37
CA ILE A 138 -17.82 2.72 15.34
C ILE A 138 -18.30 3.63 14.20
N PHE A 139 -17.44 4.57 13.79
CA PHE A 139 -17.76 5.39 12.62
C PHE A 139 -17.65 4.58 11.32
N PRO A 140 -18.50 4.86 10.31
CA PRO A 140 -18.49 4.13 9.04
C PRO A 140 -17.16 4.15 8.29
N GLN A 141 -16.31 5.16 8.52
CA GLN A 141 -14.99 5.31 7.90
C GLN A 141 -13.85 4.63 8.68
N ASP A 142 -14.14 4.01 9.81
CA ASP A 142 -13.11 3.48 10.70
C ASP A 142 -12.97 1.96 10.58
N PHE A 143 -11.75 1.48 10.83
CA PHE A 143 -11.37 0.09 10.68
C PHE A 143 -10.51 -0.38 11.86
N ILE A 144 -10.80 -1.56 12.36
CA ILE A 144 -10.01 -2.23 13.39
C ILE A 144 -9.29 -3.41 12.74
N LEU A 145 -7.96 -3.40 12.79
CA LEU A 145 -7.12 -4.39 12.14
C LEU A 145 -6.86 -5.58 13.07
N ALA A 146 -6.70 -6.77 12.50
CA ALA A 146 -6.16 -7.90 13.26
C ALA A 146 -4.74 -7.59 13.76
N LYS A 147 -4.46 -7.86 15.03
CA LYS A 147 -3.13 -7.63 15.65
C LYS A 147 -1.99 -8.37 14.92
N SER A 148 -2.28 -9.52 14.33
CA SER A 148 -1.33 -10.24 13.48
C SER A 148 -0.87 -9.44 12.24
N GLY A 149 -1.68 -8.49 11.78
CA GLY A 149 -1.34 -7.57 10.70
C GLY A 149 -0.55 -6.34 11.15
N ALA A 150 -0.53 -6.02 12.46
CA ALA A 150 0.07 -4.81 12.98
C ALA A 150 1.57 -4.71 12.67
N ASP A 151 2.36 -5.72 13.03
CA ASP A 151 3.79 -5.77 12.74
C ASP A 151 4.10 -5.78 11.24
N TYR A 152 3.20 -6.39 10.47
CA TYR A 152 3.29 -6.38 9.02
C TYR A 152 3.16 -4.95 8.47
N PHE A 153 2.20 -4.17 8.96
CA PHE A 153 2.01 -2.79 8.53
C PHE A 153 3.07 -1.84 9.07
N VAL A 154 3.63 -2.07 10.25
CA VAL A 154 4.81 -1.33 10.74
C VAL A 154 5.99 -1.53 9.78
N ARG A 155 6.28 -2.77 9.38
CA ARG A 155 7.33 -3.05 8.39
C ARG A 155 7.02 -2.43 7.02
N THR A 156 5.76 -2.43 6.62
CA THR A 156 5.32 -1.81 5.36
C THR A 156 5.48 -0.29 5.40
N ALA A 157 5.11 0.36 6.50
CA ALA A 157 5.31 1.79 6.70
C ALA A 157 6.80 2.18 6.64
N LYS A 158 7.66 1.43 7.33
CA LYS A 158 9.13 1.63 7.28
C LYS A 158 9.70 1.43 5.88
N TYR A 159 9.22 0.42 5.16
CA TYR A 159 9.56 0.21 3.75
C TYR A 159 9.19 1.41 2.88
N ILE A 160 7.97 1.93 3.04
CA ILE A 160 7.47 3.07 2.26
C ILE A 160 8.29 4.32 2.58
N ASP A 161 8.54 4.59 3.85
CA ASP A 161 9.34 5.75 4.26
C ASP A 161 10.77 5.69 3.71
N GLU A 162 11.40 4.52 3.76
CA GLU A 162 12.74 4.36 3.17
C GLU A 162 12.71 4.47 1.65
N LEU A 163 11.68 3.96 0.99
CA LEU A 163 11.48 4.10 -0.45
C LEU A 163 11.29 5.57 -0.85
N LEU A 164 10.48 6.32 -0.11
CA LEU A 164 10.29 7.76 -0.33
C LEU A 164 11.60 8.51 -0.23
N VAL A 165 12.38 8.27 0.82
CA VAL A 165 13.63 8.98 1.07
C VAL A 165 14.73 8.58 0.08
N ARG A 166 14.97 7.28 -0.11
CA ARG A 166 16.15 6.77 -0.83
C ARG A 166 15.97 6.69 -2.33
N PHE A 167 14.76 6.47 -2.80
CA PHE A 167 14.47 6.31 -4.22
C PHE A 167 13.79 7.53 -4.83
N TYR A 168 12.76 8.08 -4.15
CA TYR A 168 12.03 9.24 -4.66
C TYR A 168 12.63 10.59 -4.23
N GLY A 169 13.57 10.62 -3.27
CA GLY A 169 14.14 11.86 -2.74
C GLY A 169 13.14 12.73 -1.97
N MET A 170 12.08 12.13 -1.47
CA MET A 170 11.00 12.78 -0.73
C MET A 170 11.19 12.64 0.78
N LYS A 171 10.43 13.39 1.57
CA LYS A 171 10.40 13.21 3.02
C LYS A 171 9.63 11.92 3.38
N PRO A 172 10.00 11.24 4.49
CA PRO A 172 9.22 10.12 5.00
C PRO A 172 7.81 10.60 5.37
N TYR A 173 6.84 9.70 5.30
CA TYR A 173 5.43 10.02 5.51
C TYR A 173 4.85 9.44 6.81
N TYR A 174 5.15 8.17 7.10
CA TYR A 174 4.49 7.46 8.19
C TYR A 174 5.12 7.72 9.56
N HIS A 175 6.43 7.72 9.65
CA HIS A 175 7.17 7.86 10.93
C HIS A 175 6.74 6.85 12.01
N VAL A 176 6.49 5.59 11.61
CA VAL A 176 5.95 4.54 12.46
C VAL A 176 7.07 3.66 12.99
N ASP A 177 7.14 3.50 14.31
CA ASP A 177 8.06 2.58 14.98
C ASP A 177 7.36 1.38 15.60
N GLU A 178 6.17 1.55 16.11
CA GLU A 178 5.36 0.54 16.78
C GLU A 178 3.89 0.55 16.30
N PRO A 179 3.10 -0.51 16.53
CA PRO A 179 1.73 -0.61 16.04
C PRO A 179 0.82 0.57 16.39
N LYS A 180 0.95 1.13 17.58
CA LYS A 180 0.11 2.26 18.01
C LYS A 180 0.29 3.51 17.14
N ASP A 181 1.47 3.68 16.52
CA ASP A 181 1.76 4.81 15.66
C ASP A 181 0.98 4.73 14.32
N LEU A 182 0.47 3.54 13.97
CA LEU A 182 -0.41 3.34 12.82
C LEU A 182 -1.82 3.87 13.03
N VAL A 183 -2.24 4.09 14.28
CA VAL A 183 -3.59 4.57 14.61
C VAL A 183 -3.78 5.99 14.07
N GLY A 184 -4.84 6.18 13.30
CA GLY A 184 -5.13 7.44 12.59
C GLY A 184 -4.69 7.45 11.12
N HIS A 185 -3.81 6.54 10.69
CA HIS A 185 -3.42 6.45 9.29
C HIS A 185 -4.50 5.85 8.40
N LEU A 186 -4.46 6.26 7.13
CA LEU A 186 -5.40 5.76 6.13
C LEU A 186 -4.93 4.44 5.52
N ILE A 187 -5.88 3.54 5.38
CA ILE A 187 -5.76 2.27 4.69
C ILE A 187 -6.73 2.21 3.52
N CYS A 188 -6.48 1.32 2.61
CA CYS A 188 -7.35 1.02 1.49
C CYS A 188 -7.72 -0.46 1.55
N ALA A 189 -9.01 -0.75 1.65
CA ALA A 189 -9.53 -2.10 1.56
C ALA A 189 -9.97 -2.39 0.12
N LEU A 190 -9.50 -3.48 -0.42
CA LEU A 190 -9.76 -3.91 -1.79
C LEU A 190 -10.43 -5.27 -1.80
N ALA A 191 -11.71 -5.31 -2.13
CA ALA A 191 -12.41 -6.57 -2.31
C ALA A 191 -11.94 -7.30 -3.57
N PRO A 192 -11.82 -8.64 -3.57
CA PRO A 192 -11.56 -9.42 -4.77
C PRO A 192 -12.58 -9.10 -5.86
N HIS A 193 -12.14 -9.09 -7.11
CA HIS A 193 -12.98 -8.82 -8.29
C HIS A 193 -13.57 -7.41 -8.39
N THR A 194 -13.16 -6.47 -7.54
CA THR A 194 -13.53 -5.06 -7.68
C THR A 194 -12.37 -4.25 -8.25
N SER A 195 -12.71 -3.16 -8.93
CA SER A 195 -11.72 -2.24 -9.54
C SER A 195 -11.45 -1.01 -8.66
N GLY A 196 -12.13 -0.88 -7.54
CA GLY A 196 -12.01 0.25 -6.62
C GLY A 196 -11.75 -0.21 -5.20
N GLY A 197 -10.84 0.49 -4.51
CA GLY A 197 -10.64 0.34 -3.08
C GLY A 197 -11.47 1.33 -2.30
N VAL A 198 -11.90 0.94 -1.10
CA VAL A 198 -12.59 1.81 -0.15
C VAL A 198 -11.59 2.29 0.89
N LEU A 199 -11.51 3.60 1.06
CA LEU A 199 -10.63 4.21 2.07
C LEU A 199 -11.24 4.08 3.47
N SER A 200 -10.37 3.81 4.43
CA SER A 200 -10.74 3.75 5.84
C SER A 200 -9.61 4.28 6.70
N ARG A 201 -9.93 4.66 7.94
CA ARG A 201 -8.96 5.08 8.93
C ARG A 201 -8.74 3.97 9.94
N LEU A 202 -7.52 3.60 10.17
CA LEU A 202 -7.15 2.61 11.19
C LEU A 202 -7.31 3.23 12.58
N ILE A 203 -8.12 2.60 13.45
CA ILE A 203 -8.36 3.11 14.80
C ILE A 203 -7.86 2.21 15.92
N GLY A 204 -7.47 0.97 15.61
CA GLY A 204 -6.96 0.05 16.63
C GLY A 204 -6.75 -1.36 16.10
N PHE A 205 -6.47 -2.27 17.03
CA PHE A 205 -6.12 -3.65 16.73
C PHE A 205 -6.92 -4.62 17.59
N SER A 206 -7.37 -5.71 16.98
CA SER A 206 -8.08 -6.79 17.68
C SER A 206 -7.21 -8.03 17.81
N ASP A 207 -7.34 -8.76 18.91
CA ASP A 207 -6.66 -10.06 19.11
C ASP A 207 -7.22 -11.18 18.21
N SER A 208 -8.36 -10.97 17.60
CA SER A 208 -8.93 -11.91 16.62
C SER A 208 -8.35 -11.73 15.23
N SER A 209 -8.57 -12.71 14.35
CA SER A 209 -8.01 -12.73 13.00
C SER A 209 -8.79 -11.92 11.95
N GLY A 210 -9.87 -11.23 12.35
CA GLY A 210 -10.72 -10.48 11.44
C GLY A 210 -10.33 -9.01 11.26
N GLY A 211 -10.83 -8.42 10.20
CA GLY A 211 -10.89 -6.98 9.99
C GLY A 211 -12.28 -6.46 10.33
N TYR A 212 -12.38 -5.63 11.35
CA TYR A 212 -13.66 -5.15 11.87
C TYR A 212 -13.95 -3.75 11.37
N ALA A 213 -15.14 -3.57 10.84
CA ALA A 213 -15.62 -2.26 10.40
C ALA A 213 -17.15 -2.17 10.47
N HIS A 214 -17.64 -0.94 10.36
CA HIS A 214 -19.07 -0.72 10.33
C HIS A 214 -19.72 -1.46 9.14
N PRO A 215 -20.96 -2.00 9.27
CA PRO A 215 -21.67 -2.67 8.19
C PRO A 215 -21.74 -1.87 6.89
N LEU A 216 -21.85 -0.53 6.97
CA LEU A 216 -21.86 0.35 5.79
C LEU A 216 -20.53 0.32 5.03
N PHE A 217 -19.40 0.15 5.72
CA PHE A 217 -18.10 0.01 5.06
C PHE A 217 -18.03 -1.28 4.23
N HIS A 218 -18.49 -2.40 4.79
CA HIS A 218 -18.56 -3.66 4.08
C HIS A 218 -19.54 -3.61 2.90
N ALA A 219 -20.70 -2.97 3.08
CA ALA A 219 -21.66 -2.75 2.01
C ALA A 219 -21.06 -1.89 0.86
N ALA A 220 -20.27 -0.87 1.17
CA ALA A 220 -19.57 -0.07 0.17
C ALA A 220 -18.59 -0.89 -0.68
N LYS A 221 -17.97 -1.92 -0.10
CA LYS A 221 -17.13 -2.89 -0.79
C LYS A 221 -17.92 -3.99 -1.51
N ARG A 222 -19.24 -4.03 -1.38
CA ARG A 222 -20.11 -5.10 -1.89
C ARG A 222 -19.78 -6.46 -1.27
N ARG A 223 -19.53 -6.49 0.04
CA ARG A 223 -19.24 -7.72 0.80
C ARG A 223 -20.40 -8.12 1.69
N ASN A 224 -20.63 -9.41 1.78
CA ASN A 224 -21.71 -10.00 2.58
C ASN A 224 -21.25 -10.37 3.99
N CYS A 225 -19.95 -10.42 4.25
CA CYS A 225 -19.34 -10.80 5.53
C CYS A 225 -19.72 -12.21 6.00
N ASP A 226 -19.88 -13.14 5.07
CA ASP A 226 -20.19 -14.55 5.31
C ASP A 226 -18.97 -15.48 5.16
N GLY A 227 -17.79 -14.95 5.44
CA GLY A 227 -16.48 -15.58 5.24
C GLY A 227 -15.67 -14.93 4.12
N ASP A 228 -16.15 -13.81 3.61
CA ASP A 228 -15.44 -13.01 2.63
C ASP A 228 -14.10 -12.49 3.18
N GLU A 229 -13.09 -12.49 2.33
CA GLU A 229 -11.77 -11.92 2.62
C GLU A 229 -11.49 -10.73 1.74
N ASP A 230 -10.89 -9.70 2.33
CA ASP A 230 -10.41 -8.51 1.65
C ASP A 230 -8.91 -8.34 1.83
N ALA A 231 -8.31 -7.70 0.84
CA ALA A 231 -6.93 -7.25 0.90
C ALA A 231 -6.86 -5.83 1.45
N ILE A 232 -6.13 -5.66 2.52
CA ILE A 232 -5.88 -4.35 3.14
C ILE A 232 -4.48 -3.89 2.79
N MET A 233 -4.32 -2.62 2.44
CA MET A 233 -3.02 -1.99 2.18
C MET A 233 -2.96 -0.59 2.79
N LEU A 234 -1.76 -0.11 3.07
CA LEU A 234 -1.55 1.29 3.43
C LEU A 234 -1.83 2.18 2.21
N LEU A 235 -2.50 3.31 2.41
CA LEU A 235 -2.90 4.19 1.31
C LEU A 235 -1.71 4.63 0.46
N MET A 236 -0.58 5.00 1.08
CA MET A 236 0.61 5.45 0.34
C MET A 236 1.17 4.37 -0.57
N ASP A 237 1.12 3.09 -0.18
CA ASP A 237 1.55 1.99 -1.05
C ASP A 237 0.67 1.89 -2.31
N GLY A 238 -0.65 2.07 -2.14
CA GLY A 238 -1.57 2.17 -3.27
C GLY A 238 -1.23 3.36 -4.19
N LEU A 239 -0.99 4.53 -3.63
CA LEU A 239 -0.64 5.73 -4.40
C LEU A 239 0.68 5.55 -5.16
N LEU A 240 1.73 5.05 -4.53
CA LEU A 240 3.04 4.81 -5.16
C LEU A 240 3.01 3.79 -6.30
N ASN A 241 2.02 2.89 -6.31
CA ASN A 241 1.91 1.87 -7.37
C ASN A 241 0.89 2.22 -8.45
N PHE A 242 -0.11 3.05 -8.16
CA PHE A 242 -1.21 3.35 -9.10
C PHE A 242 -1.25 4.81 -9.56
N SER A 243 -0.67 5.74 -8.83
CA SER A 243 -0.58 7.13 -9.29
C SER A 243 0.50 7.29 -10.34
N ARG A 244 0.27 8.21 -11.29
CA ARG A 244 1.24 8.57 -12.33
C ARG A 244 2.01 9.84 -12.01
N GLU A 245 1.55 10.59 -11.01
CA GLU A 245 2.03 11.92 -10.68
C GLU A 245 2.57 11.94 -9.24
N ILE A 246 3.58 11.13 -8.99
CA ILE A 246 4.34 11.20 -7.74
C ILE A 246 5.78 11.57 -8.07
#